data_d6cf6d9386525686065537fd9a8c8efe
#
_entry.id   d6cf6d9386525686065537fd9a8c8efe
#
_cell.length_a   1.000
_cell.length_b   1.000
_cell.length_c   1.000
_cell.angle_alpha   90.00
_cell.angle_beta   90.00
_cell.angle_gamma   90.00
#
_symmetry.space_group_name_H-M   'P 1'
#
loop_
_entity.id
_entity.type
_entity.pdbx_description
1 polymer ?
#
loop_
_entity_poly.entity_id
_entity_poly.type
_entity_poly.pdbx_seq_one_letter_code
_entity_poly.pdbx_strand_id
1 'polypeptide(L)'
;YPFVMSVDVASDSFMQTAEMLLEKKATLTIWQGVIPLRYVTGVVAGFGMQENNGWQMRYHLRIEPPLWRCGLRQNFRIFQQQDIRTISATLLNENGVTEWTPLFYEDHPAREFCVQYGESDLAFLSRLWAEEGLFFFERFAADSPEQKLTLCDDVAGLSQAGEFPFNPDTSAGAETECVSMFRYEAHVRPSSVQSQDYTFKVPDWPGMYEQQGENLNGQLEQYEIFDYPGRYKDEQHGKDFTLYQMESLRSDAEKATGQSN
;
A
#
# COMPACT_ATOMS: atom_id res chain seq x y z
N TYR A 1 -1.55 2.84 -0.48
CA TYR A 1 -1.79 2.88 -1.92
C TYR A 1 -0.48 2.61 -2.65
N PRO A 2 -0.52 2.01 -3.86
CA PRO A 2 0.66 1.91 -4.72
C PRO A 2 1.29 3.28 -4.96
N PHE A 3 2.61 3.34 -5.12
CA PHE A 3 3.27 4.60 -5.46
C PHE A 3 2.91 5.03 -6.90
N VAL A 4 3.00 6.32 -7.15
CA VAL A 4 2.90 6.90 -8.49
C VAL A 4 4.14 7.75 -8.71
N MET A 5 4.88 7.44 -9.78
CA MET A 5 6.04 8.23 -10.19
C MET A 5 5.72 8.95 -11.50
N SER A 6 5.76 10.27 -11.45
CA SER A 6 5.59 11.14 -12.63
C SER A 6 6.96 11.61 -13.09
N VAL A 7 7.30 11.34 -14.34
CA VAL A 7 8.62 11.63 -14.92
C VAL A 7 8.46 12.40 -16.22
N ASP A 8 9.09 13.57 -16.30
CA ASP A 8 9.23 14.32 -17.55
C ASP A 8 10.59 13.99 -18.19
N VAL A 9 10.57 13.54 -19.42
CA VAL A 9 11.73 13.11 -20.18
C VAL A 9 11.90 13.97 -21.43
N ALA A 10 13.09 14.47 -21.65
CA ALA A 10 13.47 15.10 -22.92
C ALA A 10 14.19 14.08 -23.81
N SER A 11 13.80 14.00 -25.06
CA SER A 11 14.38 13.08 -26.06
C SER A 11 14.60 13.76 -27.39
N ASP A 12 15.70 13.42 -28.05
CA ASP A 12 15.98 13.83 -29.43
C ASP A 12 15.10 13.09 -30.44
N SER A 13 14.45 12.02 -30.01
CA SER A 13 13.47 11.28 -30.82
C SER A 13 12.08 11.90 -30.67
N PHE A 14 11.51 12.32 -31.82
CA PHE A 14 10.15 12.83 -31.95
C PHE A 14 9.12 11.70 -32.23
N MET A 15 9.56 10.43 -32.26
CA MET A 15 8.76 9.30 -32.73
C MET A 15 8.40 8.31 -31.60
N GLN A 16 8.52 8.70 -30.34
CA GLN A 16 8.06 7.85 -29.25
C GLN A 16 6.52 7.81 -29.24
N THR A 17 5.96 6.62 -29.18
CA THR A 17 4.50 6.41 -29.20
C THR A 17 4.01 5.72 -27.94
N ALA A 18 2.73 5.88 -27.64
CA ALA A 18 2.09 5.18 -26.52
C ALA A 18 2.24 3.66 -26.63
N GLU A 19 2.10 3.10 -27.85
CA GLU A 19 2.25 1.66 -28.11
C GLU A 19 3.65 1.13 -27.76
N MET A 20 4.69 1.94 -27.95
CA MET A 20 6.06 1.56 -27.64
C MET A 20 6.35 1.53 -26.14
N LEU A 21 5.63 2.33 -25.36
CA LEU A 21 5.98 2.62 -23.95
C LEU A 21 4.95 2.08 -22.95
N LEU A 22 3.64 2.14 -23.26
CA LEU A 22 2.61 1.65 -22.32
C LEU A 22 2.82 0.17 -21.99
N GLU A 23 2.57 -0.19 -20.75
CA GLU A 23 2.73 -1.54 -20.18
C GLU A 23 4.19 -2.06 -20.17
N LYS A 24 5.16 -1.24 -20.58
CA LYS A 24 6.57 -1.62 -20.52
C LYS A 24 7.16 -1.33 -19.15
N LYS A 25 8.09 -2.19 -18.74
CA LYS A 25 8.90 -1.96 -17.54
C LYS A 25 9.78 -0.73 -17.73
N ALA A 26 9.77 0.17 -16.77
CA ALA A 26 10.61 1.36 -16.73
C ALA A 26 11.34 1.46 -15.39
N THR A 27 12.60 1.88 -15.42
CA THR A 27 13.41 2.07 -14.24
C THR A 27 13.99 3.48 -14.27
N LEU A 28 13.72 4.25 -13.21
CA LEU A 28 14.43 5.49 -12.91
C LEU A 28 15.68 5.14 -12.09
N THR A 29 16.84 5.58 -12.56
CA THR A 29 18.10 5.46 -11.82
C THR A 29 18.53 6.84 -11.37
N ILE A 30 18.73 7.00 -10.08
CA ILE A 30 19.26 8.24 -9.47
C ILE A 30 20.76 8.07 -9.31
N TRP A 31 21.52 9.04 -9.82
CA TRP A 31 22.97 8.99 -9.85
C TRP A 31 23.61 10.07 -8.97
N GLN A 32 24.70 9.72 -8.31
CA GLN A 32 25.62 10.68 -7.71
C GLN A 32 26.95 10.62 -8.49
N GLY A 33 27.14 11.60 -9.38
CA GLY A 33 28.24 11.54 -10.33
C GLY A 33 28.11 10.32 -11.26
N VAL A 34 29.01 9.35 -11.11
CA VAL A 34 29.01 8.09 -11.92
C VAL A 34 28.49 6.87 -11.13
N ILE A 35 28.10 7.06 -9.88
CA ILE A 35 27.64 5.97 -9.00
C ILE A 35 26.11 5.98 -8.96
N PRO A 36 25.43 4.89 -9.31
CA PRO A 36 23.99 4.78 -9.12
C PRO A 36 23.69 4.64 -7.62
N LEU A 37 22.83 5.53 -7.09
CA LEU A 37 22.42 5.52 -5.70
C LEU A 37 21.15 4.75 -5.45
N ARG A 38 20.19 4.87 -6.37
CA ARG A 38 18.85 4.32 -6.17
C ARG A 38 18.20 3.96 -7.50
N TYR A 39 17.44 2.89 -7.45
CA TYR A 39 16.59 2.45 -8.57
C TYR A 39 15.13 2.47 -8.13
N VAL A 40 14.26 3.00 -8.97
CA VAL A 40 12.81 2.91 -8.81
C VAL A 40 12.22 2.32 -10.08
N THR A 41 11.63 1.15 -9.97
CA THR A 41 11.12 0.39 -11.10
C THR A 41 9.61 0.30 -11.04
N GLY A 42 8.96 0.35 -12.19
CA GLY A 42 7.52 0.17 -12.33
C GLY A 42 7.14 -0.15 -13.76
N VAL A 43 5.88 0.02 -14.05
CA VAL A 43 5.26 -0.15 -15.36
C VAL A 43 4.75 1.20 -15.83
N VAL A 44 4.95 1.52 -17.10
CA VAL A 44 4.41 2.75 -17.70
C VAL A 44 2.89 2.63 -17.79
N ALA A 45 2.20 3.30 -16.89
CA ALA A 45 0.74 3.34 -16.79
C ALA A 45 0.11 4.50 -17.56
N GLY A 46 0.91 5.51 -17.93
CA GLY A 46 0.47 6.66 -18.71
C GLY A 46 1.59 7.23 -19.54
N PHE A 47 1.24 7.75 -20.71
CA PHE A 47 2.14 8.38 -21.66
C PHE A 47 1.49 9.66 -22.19
N GLY A 48 2.24 10.75 -22.21
CA GLY A 48 1.83 12.01 -22.80
C GLY A 48 2.96 12.65 -23.58
N MET A 49 2.63 13.32 -24.69
CA MET A 49 3.54 14.20 -25.41
C MET A 49 3.29 15.64 -24.95
N GLN A 50 4.35 16.36 -24.66
CA GLN A 50 4.32 17.77 -24.29
C GLN A 50 4.90 18.63 -25.44
N GLU A 51 5.08 19.89 -25.17
CA GLU A 51 5.65 20.83 -26.13
C GLU A 51 7.13 20.49 -26.44
N ASN A 52 7.54 20.75 -27.69
CA ASN A 52 8.94 20.65 -28.08
C ASN A 52 9.59 22.04 -28.11
N ASN A 53 10.90 22.08 -27.94
CA ASN A 53 11.71 23.31 -28.02
C ASN A 53 12.42 23.49 -29.37
N GLY A 54 12.00 22.72 -30.39
CA GLY A 54 12.62 22.68 -31.71
C GLY A 54 13.79 21.68 -31.84
N TRP A 55 14.38 21.23 -30.73
CA TRP A 55 15.52 20.31 -30.69
C TRP A 55 15.19 19.02 -30.00
N GLN A 56 14.34 19.07 -28.96
CA GLN A 56 13.95 17.93 -28.17
C GLN A 56 12.43 17.92 -27.98
N MET A 57 11.87 16.73 -28.00
CA MET A 57 10.50 16.46 -27.61
C MET A 57 10.44 16.13 -26.14
N ARG A 58 9.47 16.68 -25.43
CA ARG A 58 9.19 16.35 -24.04
C ARG A 58 8.06 15.32 -23.96
N TYR A 59 8.28 14.31 -23.15
CA TYR A 59 7.33 13.25 -22.86
C TYR A 59 7.06 13.20 -21.36
N HIS A 60 5.82 12.99 -21.01
CA HIS A 60 5.40 12.74 -19.63
C HIS A 60 5.08 11.26 -19.46
N LEU A 61 5.71 10.62 -18.51
CA LEU A 61 5.48 9.23 -18.15
C LEU A 61 4.92 9.12 -16.74
N ARG A 62 3.83 8.40 -16.60
CA ARG A 62 3.31 7.96 -15.32
C ARG A 62 3.70 6.50 -15.11
N ILE A 63 4.49 6.24 -14.09
CA ILE A 63 5.04 4.91 -13.77
C ILE A 63 4.47 4.48 -12.43
N GLU A 64 3.94 3.26 -12.40
CA GLU A 64 3.31 2.67 -11.23
C GLU A 64 3.82 1.24 -10.99
N PRO A 65 3.77 0.71 -9.75
CA PRO A 65 4.13 -0.68 -9.52
C PRO A 65 3.11 -1.61 -10.17
N PRO A 66 3.48 -2.87 -10.51
CA PRO A 66 2.56 -3.82 -11.17
C PRO A 66 1.23 -4.03 -10.42
N LEU A 67 1.19 -3.84 -9.10
CA LEU A 67 -0.02 -3.92 -8.28
C LEU A 67 -1.14 -2.98 -8.77
N TRP A 68 -0.81 -1.86 -9.40
CA TRP A 68 -1.76 -0.94 -10.01
C TRP A 68 -2.76 -1.64 -10.96
N ARG A 69 -2.31 -2.68 -11.69
CA ARG A 69 -3.17 -3.43 -12.62
C ARG A 69 -4.39 -4.06 -11.94
N CYS A 70 -4.27 -4.45 -10.68
CA CYS A 70 -5.38 -4.98 -9.91
C CYS A 70 -6.55 -3.98 -9.78
N GLY A 71 -6.29 -2.69 -9.94
CA GLY A 71 -7.31 -1.63 -9.96
C GLY A 71 -8.14 -1.57 -11.25
N LEU A 72 -7.67 -2.20 -12.32
CA LEU A 72 -8.31 -2.16 -13.65
C LEU A 72 -9.31 -3.30 -13.89
N ARG A 73 -9.31 -4.32 -13.03
CA ARG A 73 -10.24 -5.45 -13.10
C ARG A 73 -11.27 -5.37 -11.98
N GLN A 74 -12.52 -5.61 -12.32
CA GLN A 74 -13.65 -5.70 -11.39
C GLN A 74 -14.36 -7.05 -11.60
N ASN A 75 -14.76 -7.70 -10.50
CA ASN A 75 -15.38 -9.00 -10.61
C ASN A 75 -16.43 -9.28 -9.50
N PHE A 76 -17.13 -10.40 -9.67
CA PHE A 76 -18.02 -11.02 -8.69
C PHE A 76 -17.56 -12.45 -8.50
N ARG A 77 -16.92 -12.75 -7.36
CA ARG A 77 -16.34 -14.07 -7.05
C ARG A 77 -16.57 -14.46 -5.61
N ILE A 78 -16.55 -15.75 -5.38
CA ILE A 78 -16.57 -16.35 -4.04
C ILE A 78 -15.32 -17.22 -3.90
N PHE A 79 -14.53 -16.96 -2.87
CA PHE A 79 -13.43 -17.80 -2.42
C PHE A 79 -13.89 -18.60 -1.21
N GLN A 80 -13.76 -19.93 -1.25
CA GLN A 80 -14.21 -20.83 -0.20
C GLN A 80 -13.04 -21.61 0.37
N GLN A 81 -12.96 -21.70 1.70
CA GLN A 81 -11.93 -22.45 2.43
C GLN A 81 -10.51 -22.06 1.98
N GLN A 82 -10.27 -20.77 1.78
CA GLN A 82 -8.98 -20.22 1.36
C GLN A 82 -8.49 -19.18 2.35
N ASP A 83 -7.17 -19.22 2.60
CA ASP A 83 -6.48 -18.22 3.39
C ASP A 83 -6.13 -16.98 2.56
N ILE A 84 -5.73 -15.91 3.24
CA ILE A 84 -5.40 -14.64 2.60
C ILE A 84 -4.20 -14.75 1.66
N ARG A 85 -3.23 -15.63 1.95
CA ARG A 85 -2.07 -15.89 1.09
C ARG A 85 -2.51 -16.46 -0.26
N THR A 86 -3.39 -17.47 -0.23
CA THR A 86 -3.90 -18.15 -1.43
C THR A 86 -4.76 -17.21 -2.27
N ILE A 87 -5.65 -16.43 -1.64
CA ILE A 87 -6.48 -15.43 -2.32
C ILE A 87 -5.59 -14.36 -2.98
N SER A 88 -4.62 -13.83 -2.24
CA SER A 88 -3.67 -12.83 -2.74
C SER A 88 -2.86 -13.37 -3.93
N ALA A 89 -2.30 -14.60 -3.80
CA ALA A 89 -1.53 -15.23 -4.87
C ALA A 89 -2.36 -15.39 -6.16
N THR A 90 -3.61 -15.80 -6.02
CA THR A 90 -4.52 -15.97 -7.16
C THR A 90 -4.74 -14.65 -7.90
N LEU A 91 -5.15 -13.61 -7.17
CA LEU A 91 -5.49 -12.32 -7.77
C LEU A 91 -4.25 -11.57 -8.30
N LEU A 92 -3.15 -11.59 -7.56
CA LEU A 92 -1.89 -10.98 -7.99
C LEU A 92 -1.37 -11.64 -9.28
N ASN A 93 -1.37 -12.97 -9.33
CA ASN A 93 -0.92 -13.70 -10.51
C ASN A 93 -1.80 -13.44 -11.74
N GLU A 94 -3.13 -13.42 -11.57
CA GLU A 94 -4.07 -13.11 -12.65
C GLU A 94 -3.91 -11.68 -13.22
N ASN A 95 -3.38 -10.76 -12.42
CA ASN A 95 -3.08 -9.38 -12.83
C ASN A 95 -1.61 -9.17 -13.23
N GLY A 96 -0.83 -10.26 -13.35
CA GLY A 96 0.57 -10.21 -13.78
C GLY A 96 1.52 -9.63 -12.71
N VAL A 97 1.15 -9.67 -11.43
CA VAL A 97 2.00 -9.30 -10.30
C VAL A 97 2.68 -10.58 -9.79
N THR A 98 3.79 -10.96 -10.42
CA THR A 98 4.48 -12.23 -10.13
C THR A 98 5.59 -12.08 -9.08
N GLU A 99 6.16 -10.86 -8.96
CA GLU A 99 7.25 -10.56 -8.04
C GLU A 99 6.70 -10.02 -6.72
N TRP A 100 6.30 -10.93 -5.82
CA TRP A 100 5.82 -10.56 -4.50
C TRP A 100 6.30 -11.55 -3.43
N THR A 101 6.31 -11.10 -2.16
CA THR A 101 6.77 -11.91 -1.02
C THR A 101 5.85 -11.69 0.18
N PRO A 102 5.28 -12.74 0.76
CA PRO A 102 4.63 -12.66 2.05
C PRO A 102 5.67 -12.71 3.18
N LEU A 103 5.62 -11.76 4.09
CA LEU A 103 6.34 -11.73 5.37
C LEU A 103 5.30 -11.81 6.49
N PHE A 104 4.76 -12.99 6.71
CA PHE A 104 3.75 -13.25 7.72
C PHE A 104 4.41 -13.87 8.95
N TYR A 105 4.23 -13.23 10.08
CA TYR A 105 4.71 -13.65 11.39
C TYR A 105 3.59 -14.29 12.21
N GLU A 106 2.32 -13.97 11.87
CA GLU A 106 1.12 -14.49 12.48
C GLU A 106 0.43 -15.53 11.59
N ASP A 107 -0.42 -16.36 12.20
CA ASP A 107 -1.24 -17.34 11.49
C ASP A 107 -2.47 -16.65 10.87
N HIS A 108 -2.68 -16.86 9.59
CA HIS A 108 -3.84 -16.39 8.83
C HIS A 108 -4.67 -17.58 8.37
N PRO A 109 -5.62 -18.06 9.20
CA PRO A 109 -6.37 -19.27 8.88
C PRO A 109 -7.33 -19.08 7.70
N ALA A 110 -7.69 -20.20 7.07
CA ALA A 110 -8.61 -20.20 5.95
C ALA A 110 -10.01 -19.71 6.37
N ARG A 111 -10.57 -18.78 5.60
CA ARG A 111 -11.94 -18.29 5.77
C ARG A 111 -12.95 -19.28 5.18
N GLU A 112 -14.10 -19.42 5.82
CA GLU A 112 -15.17 -20.29 5.31
C GLU A 112 -15.59 -19.86 3.91
N PHE A 113 -15.83 -18.56 3.71
CA PHE A 113 -16.01 -17.93 2.41
C PHE A 113 -15.64 -16.46 2.46
N CYS A 114 -15.27 -15.93 1.32
CA CYS A 114 -14.95 -14.53 1.12
C CYS A 114 -15.49 -14.08 -0.23
N VAL A 115 -16.22 -12.97 -0.27
CA VAL A 115 -16.94 -12.52 -1.47
C VAL A 115 -16.37 -11.22 -1.98
N GLN A 116 -15.90 -11.24 -3.23
CA GLN A 116 -15.69 -10.03 -4.03
C GLN A 116 -17.02 -9.68 -4.70
N TYR A 117 -17.55 -8.49 -4.43
CA TYR A 117 -18.86 -8.09 -4.94
C TYR A 117 -18.82 -6.74 -5.65
N GLY A 118 -18.61 -6.76 -6.96
CA GLY A 118 -18.63 -5.57 -7.79
C GLY A 118 -17.52 -4.55 -7.46
N GLU A 119 -16.43 -5.00 -6.88
CA GLU A 119 -15.26 -4.19 -6.53
C GLU A 119 -14.05 -4.60 -7.37
N SER A 120 -13.07 -3.70 -7.52
CA SER A 120 -11.83 -4.03 -8.21
C SER A 120 -11.02 -5.05 -7.41
N ASP A 121 -10.15 -5.81 -8.11
CA ASP A 121 -9.27 -6.77 -7.44
C ASP A 121 -8.38 -6.05 -6.40
N LEU A 122 -7.94 -4.82 -6.67
CA LEU A 122 -7.17 -4.02 -5.72
C LEU A 122 -7.99 -3.61 -4.50
N ALA A 123 -9.23 -3.16 -4.69
CA ALA A 123 -10.11 -2.78 -3.59
C ALA A 123 -10.42 -3.99 -2.70
N PHE A 124 -10.72 -5.14 -3.33
CA PHE A 124 -10.97 -6.39 -2.63
C PHE A 124 -9.75 -6.85 -1.81
N LEU A 125 -8.56 -6.90 -2.44
CA LEU A 125 -7.32 -7.26 -1.74
C LEU A 125 -7.02 -6.29 -0.60
N SER A 126 -7.12 -4.97 -0.85
CA SER A 126 -6.84 -3.96 0.17
C SER A 126 -7.75 -4.09 1.38
N ARG A 127 -9.03 -4.41 1.15
CA ARG A 127 -9.99 -4.65 2.23
C ARG A 127 -9.66 -5.90 3.02
N LEU A 128 -9.35 -7.01 2.34
CA LEU A 128 -8.96 -8.27 3.01
C LEU A 128 -7.66 -8.13 3.79
N TRP A 129 -6.67 -7.47 3.22
CA TRP A 129 -5.40 -7.21 3.91
C TRP A 129 -5.61 -6.37 5.16
N ALA A 130 -6.45 -5.33 5.09
CA ALA A 130 -6.77 -4.52 6.26
C ALA A 130 -7.53 -5.31 7.34
N GLU A 131 -8.46 -6.20 6.97
CA GLU A 131 -9.18 -7.08 7.89
C GLU A 131 -8.25 -8.04 8.64
N GLU A 132 -7.13 -8.43 8.01
CA GLU A 132 -6.14 -9.35 8.58
C GLU A 132 -4.89 -8.64 9.14
N GLY A 133 -4.94 -7.31 9.29
CA GLY A 133 -3.82 -6.56 9.82
C GLY A 133 -2.61 -6.47 8.88
N LEU A 134 -2.79 -6.83 7.61
CA LEU A 134 -1.71 -6.79 6.61
C LEU A 134 -1.56 -5.40 6.01
N PHE A 135 -0.33 -4.99 5.85
CA PHE A 135 0.06 -3.83 5.04
C PHE A 135 1.02 -4.25 3.93
N PHE A 136 1.19 -3.40 2.93
CA PHE A 136 2.10 -3.69 1.83
C PHE A 136 3.05 -2.53 1.54
N PHE A 137 4.20 -2.88 1.01
CA PHE A 137 5.20 -1.93 0.52
C PHE A 137 6.03 -2.55 -0.61
N GLU A 138 6.67 -1.69 -1.38
CA GLU A 138 7.62 -2.12 -2.40
C GLU A 138 9.02 -2.19 -1.80
N ARG A 139 9.63 -3.35 -1.87
CA ARG A 139 11.01 -3.57 -1.45
C ARG A 139 11.93 -3.34 -2.65
N PHE A 140 12.78 -2.35 -2.54
CA PHE A 140 13.78 -2.02 -3.55
C PHE A 140 15.12 -2.68 -3.19
N ALA A 141 15.81 -3.27 -4.19
CA ALA A 141 17.17 -3.70 -4.02
C ALA A 141 18.12 -2.48 -4.01
N ALA A 142 19.19 -2.58 -3.22
CA ALA A 142 20.13 -1.45 -3.05
C ALA A 142 21.01 -1.23 -4.31
N ASP A 143 21.31 -2.29 -5.03
CA ASP A 143 22.33 -2.33 -6.08
C ASP A 143 21.80 -2.80 -7.46
N SER A 144 20.51 -3.02 -7.58
CA SER A 144 19.87 -3.47 -8.82
C SER A 144 18.46 -2.89 -8.98
N PRO A 145 17.92 -2.89 -10.22
CA PRO A 145 16.56 -2.43 -10.47
C PRO A 145 15.48 -3.44 -10.04
N GLU A 146 15.82 -4.42 -9.22
CA GLU A 146 14.86 -5.37 -8.70
C GLU A 146 13.95 -4.75 -7.64
N GLN A 147 12.68 -5.03 -7.77
CA GLN A 147 11.64 -4.53 -6.89
C GLN A 147 10.60 -5.62 -6.67
N LYS A 148 10.15 -5.78 -5.43
CA LYS A 148 9.15 -6.80 -5.06
C LYS A 148 8.08 -6.18 -4.17
N LEU A 149 6.83 -6.48 -4.48
CA LEU A 149 5.72 -6.23 -3.57
C LEU A 149 5.88 -7.12 -2.33
N THR A 150 5.84 -6.52 -1.16
CA THR A 150 5.92 -7.25 0.11
C THR A 150 4.63 -7.03 0.89
N LEU A 151 4.00 -8.11 1.32
CA LEU A 151 2.90 -8.10 2.27
C LEU A 151 3.45 -8.46 3.65
N CYS A 152 3.10 -7.69 4.67
CA CYS A 152 3.63 -7.86 6.02
C CYS A 152 2.52 -7.62 7.05
N ASP A 153 2.58 -8.34 8.17
CA ASP A 153 1.65 -8.25 9.29
C ASP A 153 2.28 -7.67 10.56
N ASP A 154 3.61 -7.46 10.58
CA ASP A 154 4.30 -6.90 11.74
C ASP A 154 5.32 -5.82 11.33
N VAL A 155 5.18 -4.63 11.90
CA VAL A 155 6.11 -3.50 11.68
C VAL A 155 7.53 -3.80 12.19
N ALA A 156 7.70 -4.74 13.13
CA ALA A 156 9.00 -5.17 13.61
C ALA A 156 9.85 -5.84 12.51
N GLY A 157 9.21 -6.35 11.44
CA GLY A 157 9.86 -6.89 10.24
C GLY A 157 10.47 -5.83 9.32
N LEU A 158 10.20 -4.54 9.56
CA LEU A 158 10.74 -3.44 8.76
C LEU A 158 12.15 -3.06 9.21
N SER A 159 13.03 -2.83 8.24
CA SER A 159 14.36 -2.28 8.51
C SER A 159 14.26 -0.79 8.81
N GLN A 160 15.06 -0.30 9.75
CA GLN A 160 15.20 1.13 9.99
C GLN A 160 15.83 1.81 8.77
N ALA A 161 15.26 2.94 8.34
CA ALA A 161 15.76 3.70 7.19
C ALA A 161 17.05 4.49 7.48
N GLY A 162 17.47 4.59 8.75
CA GLY A 162 18.61 5.39 9.17
C GLY A 162 18.24 6.81 9.60
N GLU A 163 19.25 7.66 9.79
CA GLU A 163 19.10 9.06 10.16
C GLU A 163 19.36 9.95 8.95
N PHE A 164 18.48 10.89 8.70
CA PHE A 164 18.61 11.89 7.63
C PHE A 164 18.77 13.28 8.25
N PRO A 165 19.78 14.06 7.83
CA PRO A 165 19.94 15.43 8.32
C PRO A 165 18.78 16.31 7.86
N PHE A 166 18.37 17.24 8.72
CA PHE A 166 17.38 18.25 8.36
C PHE A 166 18.10 19.51 7.86
N ASN A 167 17.85 19.93 6.63
CA ASN A 167 18.38 21.16 6.03
C ASN A 167 17.26 21.94 5.33
N PRO A 168 16.73 23.00 5.94
CA PRO A 168 15.66 23.81 5.34
C PRO A 168 16.18 24.73 4.22
N ASP A 169 17.49 24.94 4.13
CA ASP A 169 18.10 25.77 3.08
C ASP A 169 18.52 24.91 1.89
N THR A 170 17.67 24.85 0.90
CA THR A 170 17.92 24.10 -0.36
C THR A 170 18.74 24.90 -1.38
N SER A 171 19.11 26.17 -1.09
CA SER A 171 19.85 27.04 -2.01
C SER A 171 21.34 26.68 -2.11
N ALA A 172 21.91 26.10 -1.07
CA ALA A 172 23.23 25.47 -1.10
C ALA A 172 23.04 24.02 -1.52
N GLY A 173 23.35 23.66 -2.76
CA GLY A 173 23.19 22.30 -3.27
C GLY A 173 23.69 21.29 -2.25
N ALA A 174 22.79 20.54 -1.63
CA ALA A 174 23.15 19.56 -0.62
C ALA A 174 23.88 18.42 -1.32
N GLU A 175 25.13 18.19 -0.94
CA GLU A 175 25.92 17.05 -1.46
C GLU A 175 25.43 15.72 -0.90
N THR A 176 24.62 15.75 0.15
CA THR A 176 24.05 14.59 0.83
C THR A 176 22.52 14.66 0.87
N GLU A 177 21.89 13.51 0.80
CA GLU A 177 20.43 13.39 0.98
C GLU A 177 20.01 13.98 2.32
N CYS A 178 19.06 14.91 2.30
CA CYS A 178 18.56 15.58 3.50
C CYS A 178 17.06 15.84 3.40
N VAL A 179 16.41 15.96 4.56
CA VAL A 179 15.02 16.38 4.66
C VAL A 179 14.99 17.93 4.66
N SER A 180 14.32 18.53 3.70
CA SER A 180 14.22 19.99 3.56
C SER A 180 12.95 20.57 4.18
N MET A 181 11.90 19.77 4.29
CA MET A 181 10.64 20.13 4.91
C MET A 181 10.12 18.98 5.76
N PHE A 182 9.63 19.31 6.96
CA PHE A 182 8.98 18.35 7.84
C PHE A 182 7.70 18.95 8.41
N ARG A 183 6.61 18.19 8.35
CA ARG A 183 5.32 18.57 8.92
C ARG A 183 4.78 17.42 9.76
N TYR A 184 4.32 17.74 10.95
CA TYR A 184 3.61 16.83 11.84
C TYR A 184 2.15 17.27 11.96
N GLU A 185 1.25 16.31 11.88
CA GLU A 185 -0.20 16.50 12.02
C GLU A 185 -0.75 15.46 12.99
N ALA A 186 -1.67 15.86 13.86
CA ALA A 186 -2.39 14.97 14.76
C ALA A 186 -3.90 15.13 14.53
N HIS A 187 -4.62 14.01 14.49
CA HIS A 187 -6.04 13.96 14.16
C HIS A 187 -6.82 13.17 15.23
N VAL A 188 -8.01 13.66 15.56
CA VAL A 188 -8.98 12.89 16.33
C VAL A 188 -9.45 11.70 15.50
N ARG A 189 -9.46 10.52 16.11
CA ARG A 189 -9.89 9.26 15.48
C ARG A 189 -10.82 8.50 16.42
N PRO A 190 -11.53 7.46 15.95
CA PRO A 190 -12.35 6.62 16.82
C PRO A 190 -11.58 6.13 18.03
N SER A 191 -12.26 6.08 19.18
CA SER A 191 -11.68 5.66 20.45
C SER A 191 -11.94 4.20 20.77
N SER A 192 -13.00 3.62 20.18
CA SER A 192 -13.34 2.21 20.35
C SER A 192 -14.01 1.64 19.11
N VAL A 193 -13.90 0.32 18.96
CA VAL A 193 -14.62 -0.46 17.95
C VAL A 193 -15.39 -1.56 18.68
N GLN A 194 -16.65 -1.70 18.37
CA GLN A 194 -17.46 -2.85 18.72
C GLN A 194 -17.91 -3.54 17.45
N SER A 195 -17.60 -4.82 17.32
CA SER A 195 -17.95 -5.61 16.14
C SER A 195 -18.80 -6.80 16.54
N GLN A 196 -19.79 -7.15 15.72
CA GLN A 196 -20.66 -8.29 15.96
C GLN A 196 -20.89 -9.09 14.69
N ASP A 197 -20.92 -10.41 14.81
CA ASP A 197 -21.33 -11.30 13.72
C ASP A 197 -22.20 -12.45 14.28
N TYR A 198 -22.80 -13.21 13.38
CA TYR A 198 -23.68 -14.33 13.68
C TYR A 198 -23.31 -15.54 12.84
N THR A 199 -23.39 -16.74 13.46
CA THR A 199 -23.32 -18.01 12.73
C THR A 199 -24.48 -18.91 13.11
N PHE A 200 -25.17 -19.44 12.12
CA PHE A 200 -26.23 -20.43 12.33
C PHE A 200 -25.72 -21.77 12.88
N LYS A 201 -24.43 -22.03 12.75
CA LYS A 201 -23.77 -23.24 13.27
C LYS A 201 -23.73 -23.28 14.79
N VAL A 202 -23.65 -22.12 15.44
CA VAL A 202 -23.63 -21.94 16.89
C VAL A 202 -24.54 -20.75 17.25
N PRO A 203 -25.87 -20.94 17.29
CA PRO A 203 -26.82 -19.83 17.46
C PRO A 203 -26.68 -19.04 18.77
N ASP A 204 -26.20 -19.70 19.82
CA ASP A 204 -26.02 -19.11 21.16
C ASP A 204 -24.67 -18.40 21.35
N TRP A 205 -23.83 -18.38 20.31
CA TRP A 205 -22.55 -17.67 20.33
C TRP A 205 -22.82 -16.15 20.29
N PRO A 206 -22.33 -15.39 21.29
CA PRO A 206 -22.60 -13.94 21.34
C PRO A 206 -22.01 -13.16 20.14
N GLY A 207 -20.91 -13.64 19.58
CA GLY A 207 -20.27 -13.10 18.38
C GLY A 207 -19.94 -11.62 18.45
N MET A 208 -19.83 -11.03 19.64
CA MET A 208 -19.56 -9.61 19.88
C MET A 208 -18.19 -9.44 20.52
N TYR A 209 -17.38 -8.56 19.94
CA TYR A 209 -16.05 -8.21 20.43
C TYR A 209 -15.88 -6.70 20.43
N GLU A 210 -15.12 -6.21 21.41
CA GLU A 210 -14.83 -4.80 21.60
C GLU A 210 -13.34 -4.59 21.76
N GLN A 211 -12.83 -3.53 21.17
CA GLN A 211 -11.45 -3.07 21.31
C GLN A 211 -11.43 -1.58 21.62
N GLN A 212 -10.79 -1.23 22.73
CA GLN A 212 -10.52 0.15 23.11
C GLN A 212 -9.15 0.57 22.60
N GLY A 213 -9.06 1.73 21.95
CA GLY A 213 -7.79 2.33 21.56
C GLY A 213 -7.14 3.09 22.72
N GLU A 214 -5.84 3.28 22.67
CA GLU A 214 -5.13 4.14 23.63
C GLU A 214 -5.62 5.59 23.56
N ASN A 215 -5.58 6.30 24.69
CA ASN A 215 -5.91 7.72 24.71
C ASN A 215 -4.76 8.52 24.09
N LEU A 216 -4.96 9.04 22.89
CA LEU A 216 -4.00 9.86 22.16
C LEU A 216 -4.36 11.34 22.29
N ASN A 217 -3.38 12.15 22.68
CA ASN A 217 -3.48 13.62 22.70
C ASN A 217 -4.67 14.18 23.49
N GLY A 218 -5.18 13.44 24.49
CA GLY A 218 -6.28 13.87 25.35
C GLY A 218 -7.63 13.98 24.65
N GLN A 219 -7.84 13.28 23.54
CA GLN A 219 -9.15 13.24 22.87
C GLN A 219 -10.23 12.59 23.75
N LEU A 220 -11.50 12.87 23.45
CA LEU A 220 -12.63 12.24 24.15
C LEU A 220 -12.73 10.76 23.80
N GLU A 221 -13.19 9.93 24.75
CA GLU A 221 -13.26 8.45 24.63
C GLU A 221 -14.61 7.92 24.13
N GLN A 222 -15.48 8.80 23.67
CA GLN A 222 -16.87 8.46 23.31
C GLN A 222 -17.08 8.20 21.82
N TYR A 223 -15.99 8.11 21.04
CA TYR A 223 -16.08 7.94 19.59
C TYR A 223 -16.05 6.45 19.22
N GLU A 224 -17.17 5.76 19.43
CA GLU A 224 -17.33 4.35 19.13
C GLU A 224 -17.74 4.12 17.68
N ILE A 225 -17.15 3.10 17.05
CA ILE A 225 -17.61 2.51 15.78
C ILE A 225 -18.25 1.17 16.08
N PHE A 226 -19.50 0.99 15.67
CA PHE A 226 -20.18 -0.31 15.69
C PHE A 226 -20.22 -0.88 14.26
N ASP A 227 -19.70 -2.10 14.07
CA ASP A 227 -19.66 -2.78 12.79
C ASP A 227 -20.45 -4.09 12.81
N TYR A 228 -21.29 -4.27 11.78
CA TYR A 228 -22.07 -5.49 11.56
C TYR A 228 -22.36 -5.67 10.06
N PRO A 229 -22.13 -6.85 9.48
CA PRO A 229 -21.52 -8.05 10.07
C PRO A 229 -20.00 -7.93 10.15
N GLY A 230 -19.41 -8.48 11.22
CA GLY A 230 -17.97 -8.45 11.47
C GLY A 230 -17.12 -9.34 10.56
N ARG A 231 -17.74 -10.13 9.69
CA ARG A 231 -17.12 -11.02 8.70
C ARG A 231 -16.25 -12.16 9.29
N TYR A 232 -16.53 -12.55 10.53
CA TYR A 232 -15.92 -13.67 11.24
C TYR A 232 -16.98 -14.65 11.74
N LYS A 233 -16.60 -15.90 12.03
CA LYS A 233 -17.52 -16.95 12.47
C LYS A 233 -17.04 -17.70 13.71
N ASP A 234 -15.99 -17.23 14.36
CA ASP A 234 -15.41 -17.77 15.57
C ASP A 234 -14.78 -16.67 16.44
N GLU A 235 -14.39 -17.05 17.65
CA GLU A 235 -13.87 -16.13 18.68
C GLU A 235 -12.50 -15.55 18.28
N GLN A 236 -11.60 -16.37 17.71
CA GLN A 236 -10.24 -15.93 17.39
C GLN A 236 -10.27 -14.84 16.33
N HIS A 237 -10.90 -15.14 15.19
CA HIS A 237 -11.05 -14.13 14.14
C HIS A 237 -11.81 -12.88 14.62
N GLY A 238 -12.84 -13.05 15.48
CA GLY A 238 -13.59 -11.92 16.02
C GLY A 238 -12.72 -10.96 16.83
N LYS A 239 -11.85 -11.49 17.67
CA LYS A 239 -10.89 -10.69 18.46
C LYS A 239 -9.86 -10.01 17.57
N ASP A 240 -9.24 -10.77 16.69
CA ASP A 240 -8.15 -10.27 15.83
C ASP A 240 -8.67 -9.20 14.85
N PHE A 241 -9.79 -9.46 14.17
CA PHE A 241 -10.38 -8.49 13.23
C PHE A 241 -10.83 -7.21 13.91
N THR A 242 -11.37 -7.29 15.14
CA THR A 242 -11.75 -6.09 15.91
C THR A 242 -10.53 -5.29 16.33
N LEU A 243 -9.43 -5.96 16.72
CA LEU A 243 -8.15 -5.32 17.01
C LEU A 243 -7.58 -4.62 15.77
N TYR A 244 -7.43 -5.33 14.66
CA TYR A 244 -6.88 -4.78 13.42
C TYR A 244 -7.73 -3.63 12.85
N GLN A 245 -9.06 -3.71 13.01
CA GLN A 245 -9.94 -2.61 12.64
C GLN A 245 -9.67 -1.36 13.49
N MET A 246 -9.47 -1.51 14.80
CA MET A 246 -9.12 -0.40 15.69
C MET A 246 -7.78 0.23 15.29
N GLU A 247 -6.76 -0.58 15.03
CA GLU A 247 -5.44 -0.13 14.58
C GLU A 247 -5.52 0.59 13.23
N SER A 248 -6.27 0.02 12.27
CA SER A 248 -6.48 0.62 10.95
C SER A 248 -7.16 1.99 11.03
N LEU A 249 -8.20 2.13 11.84
CA LEU A 249 -8.92 3.40 12.05
C LEU A 249 -8.05 4.49 12.68
N ARG A 250 -6.97 4.11 13.36
CA ARG A 250 -6.05 5.02 14.05
C ARG A 250 -4.69 5.14 13.38
N SER A 251 -4.45 4.43 12.29
CA SER A 251 -3.16 4.40 11.60
C SER A 251 -2.67 5.78 11.14
N ASP A 252 -3.56 6.75 10.99
CA ASP A 252 -3.26 8.13 10.60
C ASP A 252 -3.63 9.15 11.69
N ALA A 253 -3.79 8.69 12.96
CA ALA A 253 -4.02 9.58 14.10
C ALA A 253 -2.86 10.56 14.29
N GLU A 254 -1.65 10.12 14.00
CA GLU A 254 -0.45 10.93 13.94
C GLU A 254 0.25 10.72 12.60
N LYS A 255 0.56 11.80 11.90
CA LYS A 255 1.14 11.74 10.57
C LYS A 255 2.31 12.71 10.44
N ALA A 256 3.42 12.18 9.96
CA ALA A 256 4.56 13.00 9.56
C ALA A 256 4.70 12.99 8.03
N THR A 257 4.90 14.15 7.43
CA THR A 257 5.21 14.30 6.01
C THR A 257 6.47 15.12 5.84
N GLY A 258 7.28 14.75 4.85
CA GLY A 258 8.53 15.45 4.57
C GLY A 258 8.82 15.52 3.09
N GLN A 259 9.76 16.40 2.73
CA GLN A 259 10.39 16.43 1.42
C GLN A 259 11.88 16.25 1.59
N SER A 260 12.50 15.48 0.71
CA SER A 260 13.94 15.38 0.56
C SER A 260 14.38 15.86 -0.81
N ASN A 261 15.64 16.26 -0.89
CA ASN A 261 16.28 16.61 -2.15
C ASN A 261 16.59 15.40 -3.00
#